data_622a91aae652646e9a11626d0eca146d
#
_entry.id   622a91aae652646e9a11626d0eca146d
#
_cell.length_a   1.000
_cell.length_b   1.000
_cell.length_c   1.000
_cell.angle_alpha   90.00
_cell.angle_beta   90.00
_cell.angle_gamma   90.00
#
_symmetry.space_group_name_H-M   'P 1'
#
loop_
_entity.id
_entity.type
_entity.pdbx_description
1 polymer ?
#
loop_
_entity_poly.entity_id
_entity_poly.type
_entity_poly.pdbx_seq_one_letter_code
_entity_poly.pdbx_strand_id
1 'polypeptide(L)'
;MNVQVSGHHVEVTPAIRDYVLSKLERVQRHFDQVIEINVVLSVQKLRQKAEISVHMPGKDVHVESDDADMYAAIDLMMDKLDRQIIKHKQKSFSHPHTP
;
A
#
# COMPACT_ATOMS: atom_id res chain seq x y z
N MET A 1 -5.60 7.37 -11.86
CA MET A 1 -5.19 6.25 -10.99
C MET A 1 -6.40 5.55 -10.44
N ASN A 2 -6.44 4.25 -10.54
CA ASN A 2 -7.54 3.46 -9.99
C ASN A 2 -7.17 2.91 -8.63
N VAL A 3 -8.05 3.10 -7.66
CA VAL A 3 -7.87 2.56 -6.33
C VAL A 3 -9.07 1.69 -5.98
N GLN A 4 -8.82 0.45 -5.61
CA GLN A 4 -9.86 -0.45 -5.15
C GLN A 4 -9.53 -0.93 -3.75
N VAL A 5 -10.51 -0.89 -2.87
CA VAL A 5 -10.37 -1.40 -1.51
C VAL A 5 -11.43 -2.46 -1.31
N SER A 6 -11.01 -3.67 -1.00
CA SER A 6 -11.94 -4.78 -0.81
C SER A 6 -11.66 -5.49 0.51
N GLY A 7 -12.66 -6.20 1.00
CA GLY A 7 -12.57 -6.96 2.23
C GLY A 7 -12.81 -8.44 1.98
N HIS A 8 -12.10 -9.29 2.71
CA HIS A 8 -12.28 -10.73 2.67
C HIS A 8 -12.52 -11.21 4.11
N HIS A 9 -13.71 -11.67 4.36
CA HIS A 9 -14.18 -12.03 5.72
C HIS A 9 -14.18 -10.82 6.66
N VAL A 10 -14.27 -9.63 6.13
CA VAL A 10 -14.37 -8.38 6.90
C VAL A 10 -15.07 -7.35 6.03
N GLU A 11 -15.91 -6.54 6.67
CA GLU A 11 -16.59 -5.48 5.97
C GLU A 11 -15.69 -4.24 5.89
N VAL A 12 -15.59 -3.66 4.70
CA VAL A 12 -14.87 -2.41 4.53
C VAL A 12 -15.87 -1.28 4.82
N THR A 13 -15.79 -0.74 6.02
CA THR A 13 -16.66 0.36 6.41
C THR A 13 -16.20 1.66 5.74
N PRO A 14 -17.08 2.66 5.62
CA PRO A 14 -16.65 3.97 5.09
C PRO A 14 -15.49 4.56 5.86
N ALA A 15 -15.45 4.40 7.18
CA ALA A 15 -14.36 4.93 7.98
C ALA A 15 -13.02 4.28 7.63
N ILE A 16 -13.00 2.96 7.46
CA ILE A 16 -11.79 2.24 7.09
C ILE A 16 -11.36 2.63 5.69
N ARG A 17 -12.32 2.70 4.77
CA ARG A 17 -12.03 3.09 3.40
C ARG A 17 -11.42 4.49 3.34
N ASP A 18 -12.01 5.44 4.05
CA ASP A 18 -11.49 6.81 4.09
C ASP A 18 -10.10 6.86 4.70
N TYR A 19 -9.86 6.06 5.71
CA TYR A 19 -8.55 5.98 6.35
C TYR A 19 -7.49 5.51 5.36
N VAL A 20 -7.78 4.44 4.63
CA VAL A 20 -6.86 3.93 3.60
C VAL A 20 -6.62 4.98 2.53
N LEU A 21 -7.68 5.61 2.04
CA LEU A 21 -7.55 6.59 0.97
C LEU A 21 -6.75 7.81 1.41
N SER A 22 -6.92 8.26 2.65
CA SER A 22 -6.16 9.39 3.16
C SER A 22 -4.68 9.07 3.27
N LYS A 23 -4.33 7.84 3.66
CA LYS A 23 -2.94 7.42 3.71
C LYS A 23 -2.33 7.29 2.32
N LEU A 24 -3.12 6.85 1.35
CA LEU A 24 -2.65 6.71 -0.03
C LEU A 24 -2.33 8.05 -0.69
N GLU A 25 -2.93 9.13 -0.24
CA GLU A 25 -2.59 10.45 -0.76
C GLU A 25 -1.10 10.75 -0.60
N ARG A 26 -0.52 10.31 0.50
CA ARG A 26 0.90 10.50 0.74
C ARG A 26 1.73 9.74 -0.29
N VAL A 27 1.31 8.53 -0.63
CA VAL A 27 2.00 7.72 -1.63
C VAL A 27 1.93 8.40 -3.00
N GLN A 28 0.77 8.96 -3.33
CA GLN A 28 0.60 9.64 -4.60
C GLN A 28 1.50 10.84 -4.75
N ARG A 29 1.78 11.53 -3.65
CA ARG A 29 2.68 12.68 -3.69
C ARG A 29 4.11 12.27 -3.99
N HIS A 30 4.51 11.08 -3.54
CA HIS A 30 5.87 10.60 -3.75
C HIS A 30 6.05 9.92 -5.09
N PHE A 31 4.96 9.44 -5.69
CA PHE A 31 5.09 8.67 -6.91
C PHE A 31 3.86 8.89 -7.79
N ASP A 32 4.03 9.68 -8.82
CA ASP A 32 2.92 10.07 -9.70
C ASP A 32 2.70 9.13 -10.89
N GLN A 33 3.46 8.05 -10.99
CA GLN A 33 3.34 7.12 -12.10
C GLN A 33 2.55 5.86 -11.76
N VAL A 34 1.84 5.89 -10.66
CA VAL A 34 1.04 4.74 -10.24
C VAL A 34 -0.18 4.61 -11.17
N ILE A 35 -0.37 3.41 -11.71
CA ILE A 35 -1.48 3.13 -12.62
C ILE A 35 -2.68 2.60 -11.83
N GLU A 36 -2.46 1.65 -10.95
CA GLU A 36 -3.53 1.02 -10.20
C GLU A 36 -3.07 0.61 -8.82
N ILE A 37 -3.97 0.73 -7.85
CA ILE A 37 -3.72 0.31 -6.48
C ILE A 37 -4.87 -0.60 -6.05
N ASN A 38 -4.54 -1.77 -5.53
CA ASN A 38 -5.51 -2.69 -4.96
C ASN A 38 -5.17 -2.94 -3.50
N VAL A 39 -6.12 -2.68 -2.62
CA VAL A 39 -5.97 -2.93 -1.20
C VAL A 39 -6.95 -4.03 -0.80
N VAL A 40 -6.46 -5.06 -0.15
CA VAL A 40 -7.29 -6.15 0.35
C VAL A 40 -7.13 -6.25 1.86
N LEU A 41 -8.24 -6.10 2.57
CA LEU A 41 -8.28 -6.23 4.02
C LEU A 41 -8.91 -7.57 4.35
N SER A 42 -8.33 -8.30 5.29
CA SER A 42 -8.85 -9.61 5.67
C SER A 42 -8.70 -9.86 7.15
N VAL A 43 -9.53 -10.77 7.66
CA VAL A 43 -9.46 -11.19 9.05
C VAL A 43 -9.32 -12.70 9.07
N GLN A 44 -8.30 -13.17 9.79
CA GLN A 44 -8.06 -14.57 9.96
C GLN A 44 -7.86 -14.86 11.43
N LYS A 45 -8.80 -15.51 12.04
CA LYS A 45 -8.81 -15.76 13.48
C LYS A 45 -8.74 -14.44 14.23
N LEU A 46 -7.70 -14.23 15.03
CA LEU A 46 -7.53 -13.00 15.80
C LEU A 46 -6.63 -11.99 15.12
N ARG A 47 -6.15 -12.29 13.91
CA ARG A 47 -5.26 -11.39 13.18
C ARG A 47 -6.00 -10.67 12.07
N GLN A 48 -5.71 -9.41 11.91
CA GLN A 48 -6.26 -8.60 10.84
C GLN A 48 -5.13 -8.23 9.89
N LYS A 49 -5.33 -8.49 8.62
CA LYS A 49 -4.30 -8.36 7.62
C LYS A 49 -4.65 -7.28 6.61
N ALA A 50 -3.65 -6.50 6.21
CA ALA A 50 -3.80 -5.51 5.15
C ALA A 50 -2.75 -5.79 4.08
N GLU A 51 -3.19 -5.86 2.82
CA GLU A 51 -2.32 -6.08 1.68
C GLU A 51 -2.54 -4.98 0.67
N ILE A 52 -1.49 -4.57 0.01
CA ILE A 52 -1.59 -3.58 -1.05
C ILE A 52 -0.71 -4.00 -2.22
N SER A 53 -1.28 -3.90 -3.41
CA SER A 53 -0.55 -4.11 -4.66
C SER A 53 -0.59 -2.82 -5.45
N VAL A 54 0.56 -2.35 -5.87
CA VAL A 54 0.69 -1.10 -6.63
C VAL A 54 1.28 -1.44 -7.99
N HIS A 55 0.54 -1.12 -9.04
CA HIS A 55 0.99 -1.35 -10.40
C HIS A 55 1.57 -0.06 -10.99
N MET A 56 2.81 -0.14 -11.43
CA MET A 56 3.54 0.98 -12.03
C MET A 56 4.15 0.54 -13.34
N PRO A 57 4.50 1.47 -14.23
CA PRO A 57 5.17 1.08 -15.47
C PRO A 57 6.46 0.32 -15.18
N GLY A 58 6.53 -0.91 -15.68
CA GLY A 58 7.72 -1.72 -15.53
C GLY A 58 7.95 -2.35 -14.17
N LYS A 59 7.03 -2.16 -13.23
CA LYS A 59 7.22 -2.77 -11.90
C LYS A 59 5.92 -2.84 -11.12
N ASP A 60 5.74 -3.93 -10.40
CA ASP A 60 4.66 -4.08 -9.44
C ASP A 60 5.26 -4.18 -8.04
N VAL A 61 4.62 -3.53 -7.09
CA VAL A 61 5.03 -3.59 -5.69
C VAL A 61 3.89 -4.20 -4.90
N HIS A 62 4.21 -5.16 -4.06
CA HIS A 62 3.23 -5.79 -3.18
C HIS A 62 3.80 -5.85 -1.77
N VAL A 63 3.03 -5.38 -0.80
CA VAL A 63 3.39 -5.50 0.60
C VAL A 63 2.19 -5.94 1.40
N GLU A 64 2.43 -6.55 2.55
CA GLU A 64 1.37 -6.95 3.45
C GLU A 64 1.83 -6.83 4.89
N SER A 65 0.88 -6.65 5.78
CA SER A 65 1.12 -6.57 7.22
C SER A 65 -0.09 -7.08 7.96
N ASP A 66 0.10 -7.51 9.19
CA ASP A 66 -0.99 -7.94 10.03
C ASP A 66 -0.80 -7.43 11.46
N ASP A 67 -1.89 -7.31 12.17
CA ASP A 67 -1.90 -6.85 13.55
C ASP A 67 -3.22 -7.27 14.17
N ALA A 68 -3.34 -7.15 15.47
CA ALA A 68 -4.60 -7.42 16.15
C ALA A 68 -5.64 -6.34 15.84
N ASP A 69 -5.20 -5.16 15.43
CA ASP A 69 -6.07 -4.03 15.08
C ASP A 69 -5.90 -3.68 13.59
N MET A 70 -7.02 -3.53 12.88
CA MET A 70 -6.99 -3.26 11.44
C MET A 70 -6.30 -1.93 11.11
N TYR A 71 -6.54 -0.88 11.90
CA TYR A 71 -5.90 0.41 11.63
C TYR A 71 -4.38 0.30 11.79
N ALA A 72 -3.92 -0.45 12.78
CA ALA A 72 -2.49 -0.69 12.95
C ALA A 72 -1.93 -1.50 11.78
N ALA A 73 -2.67 -2.50 11.30
CA ALA A 73 -2.25 -3.28 10.14
C ALA A 73 -2.12 -2.39 8.90
N ILE A 74 -3.06 -1.48 8.70
CA ILE A 74 -3.02 -0.53 7.59
C ILE A 74 -1.80 0.39 7.72
N ASP A 75 -1.53 0.90 8.91
CA ASP A 75 -0.38 1.78 9.12
C ASP A 75 0.93 1.06 8.83
N LEU A 76 1.07 -0.18 9.28
CA LEU A 76 2.26 -0.98 9.00
C LEU A 76 2.41 -1.25 7.50
N MET A 77 1.31 -1.54 6.83
CA MET A 77 1.30 -1.75 5.39
C MET A 77 1.78 -0.49 4.67
N MET A 78 1.27 0.67 5.07
CA MET A 78 1.65 1.94 4.44
C MET A 78 3.12 2.26 4.67
N ASP A 79 3.64 1.99 5.87
CA ASP A 79 5.06 2.18 6.15
C ASP A 79 5.93 1.31 5.24
N LYS A 80 5.56 0.06 5.08
CA LYS A 80 6.31 -0.85 4.21
C LYS A 80 6.25 -0.39 2.76
N LEU A 81 5.07 0.06 2.33
CA LEU A 81 4.89 0.54 0.98
C LEU A 81 5.74 1.78 0.72
N ASP A 82 5.73 2.72 1.64
CA ASP A 82 6.48 3.96 1.51
C ASP A 82 7.97 3.66 1.36
N ARG A 83 8.50 2.73 2.16
CA ARG A 83 9.89 2.33 2.06
C ARG A 83 10.21 1.70 0.71
N GLN A 84 9.32 0.87 0.20
CA GLN A 84 9.52 0.23 -1.10
C GLN A 84 9.52 1.24 -2.23
N ILE A 85 8.63 2.22 -2.17
CA ILE A 85 8.54 3.25 -3.21
C ILE A 85 9.76 4.15 -3.17
N ILE A 86 10.19 4.58 -2.00
CA ILE A 86 11.38 5.40 -1.86
C ILE A 86 12.60 4.66 -2.37
N LYS A 87 12.73 3.38 -2.02
CA LYS A 87 13.84 2.56 -2.48
C LYS A 87 13.87 2.45 -4.00
N HIS A 88 12.70 2.25 -4.62
CA HIS A 88 12.60 2.18 -6.07
C HIS A 88 13.01 3.50 -6.70
N LYS A 89 12.56 4.61 -6.14
CA LYS A 89 12.88 5.93 -6.65
C LYS A 89 14.38 6.23 -6.53
N GLN A 90 14.97 5.86 -5.40
CA GLN A 90 16.42 6.04 -5.20
C GLN A 90 17.22 5.20 -6.19
N LYS A 91 16.80 3.99 -6.45
CA LYS A 91 17.46 3.15 -7.44
C LYS A 91 17.43 3.80 -8.82
N SER A 92 16.30 4.39 -9.17
CA SER A 92 16.17 5.05 -10.47
C SER A 92 17.10 6.23 -10.61
N PHE A 93 17.31 6.97 -9.53
CA PHE A 93 18.18 8.13 -9.60
C PHE A 93 19.65 7.78 -9.44
N SER A 94 19.96 6.78 -8.65
CA SER A 94 21.37 6.51 -8.36
C SER A 94 22.02 5.58 -9.35
N HIS A 95 21.21 4.84 -10.10
CA HIS A 95 21.75 3.87 -10.96
C HIS A 95 22.81 4.38 -11.90
N PRO A 96 22.67 5.48 -12.51
CA PRO A 96 23.65 5.82 -13.48
C PRO A 96 24.96 6.16 -12.93
N HIS A 97 25.09 6.46 -11.74
CA HIS A 97 26.20 6.86 -11.37
C HIS A 97 27.08 6.00 -10.83
N THR A 98 27.15 5.23 -11.07
CA THR A 98 27.99 4.49 -10.74
C THR A 98 28.95 4.58 -11.28
N PRO A 99 29.71 4.63 -11.22
CA PRO A 99 30.67 4.40 -11.48
C PRO A 99 31.43 4.32 -11.10
#